data_6babcbfa03538349b47bb0dccd96696a
#
_entry.id   6babcbfa03538349b47bb0dccd96696a
#
_cell.length_a   1.000
_cell.length_b   1.000
_cell.length_c   1.000
_cell.angle_alpha   90.00
_cell.angle_beta   90.00
_cell.angle_gamma   90.00
#
_symmetry.space_group_name_H-M   'P 1'
#
loop_
_entity.id
_entity.type
_entity.pdbx_description
1 polymer ?
#
loop_
_entity_poly.entity_id
_entity_poly.type
_entity_poly.pdbx_seq_one_letter_code
_entity_poly.pdbx_strand_id
1 'polypeptide(L)'
;MRSVVVAVSVVVLGAIVAHPQAQSAGEVKQVAYLKASNTEMGDHFGNGGTLLGDSVAISGDGNTLAVGAPKESSGAKGINGNQNDNSIYAAGAVYVFTRGGTAGWTQQAYIKASNPAEAAEFGHIVVLSADGNTMAVSAYFEPSATKGINGNQANKSIPQAGAVYVFTRTGARWAQQAYIKASNTGEAGVGDEFGDGDQFGFALSISDDGNTIAVGANAEDSNATGINGNQADNSMISAGAVYVFTRARNVWTQQAYVKPTNTFGNTQFGYSVALNADGNTLAVSSFDEAGISRLVNGPMTRGRNGSGAVYVFNRTAGKWTQDAYLKAENAEGNDSLGVAVAISDDGNTILTGALDEDCLATGVDAPGCGDDAASDTSTGAAYVFVKNNDEWRQQAFFKASNTGKNDWFGSRIALSGDGNTVAIPSQLEDSNAKGINGDQKNDEATEAGAIFVFTRAGTTWSQLAYVKSSNNKAFDEFGSSVALTRDGRTMAAGARGEDSNAKGVNGNQNDTSADEAGAVFVFAITPPAGTGSN
;
A
#
# COMPACT_ATOMS: atom_id res chain seq x y z
N MET A 1 14.02 -73.62 -60.31
CA MET A 1 13.38 -72.30 -60.08
C MET A 1 13.27 -72.08 -58.57
N ARG A 2 14.07 -71.25 -58.05
CA ARG A 2 14.01 -70.87 -56.60
C ARG A 2 13.26 -69.56 -56.48
N SER A 3 12.14 -69.55 -55.79
CA SER A 3 11.34 -68.34 -55.48
C SER A 3 11.96 -67.60 -54.32
N VAL A 4 12.27 -66.32 -54.55
CA VAL A 4 12.70 -65.42 -53.50
C VAL A 4 11.46 -64.72 -52.97
N VAL A 5 11.21 -64.86 -51.65
CA VAL A 5 10.16 -64.14 -50.93
C VAL A 5 10.84 -62.89 -50.33
N VAL A 6 10.42 -61.69 -50.75
CA VAL A 6 10.83 -60.43 -50.18
C VAL A 6 9.80 -60.03 -49.09
N ALA A 7 10.23 -60.00 -47.84
CA ALA A 7 9.44 -59.46 -46.72
C ALA A 7 9.58 -57.97 -46.67
N VAL A 8 8.48 -57.21 -46.83
CA VAL A 8 8.41 -55.76 -46.63
C VAL A 8 7.97 -55.50 -45.17
N SER A 9 8.88 -54.98 -44.36
CA SER A 9 8.58 -54.53 -43.01
C SER A 9 8.00 -53.10 -43.07
N VAL A 10 6.73 -52.92 -42.68
CA VAL A 10 6.10 -51.62 -42.52
C VAL A 10 6.42 -51.14 -41.10
N VAL A 11 7.26 -50.11 -40.98
CA VAL A 11 7.46 -49.39 -39.70
C VAL A 11 6.36 -48.33 -39.56
N VAL A 12 5.43 -48.58 -38.64
CA VAL A 12 4.41 -47.59 -38.23
C VAL A 12 5.06 -46.66 -37.22
N LEU A 13 5.45 -45.45 -37.65
CA LEU A 13 5.79 -44.34 -36.72
C LEU A 13 4.48 -43.87 -36.06
N GLY A 14 4.26 -44.24 -34.81
CA GLY A 14 3.25 -43.63 -33.96
C GLY A 14 3.64 -42.19 -33.62
N ALA A 15 2.97 -41.22 -34.20
CA ALA A 15 3.06 -39.83 -33.73
C ALA A 15 2.47 -39.74 -32.32
N ILE A 16 3.31 -39.52 -31.32
CA ILE A 16 2.86 -39.15 -29.96
C ILE A 16 2.29 -37.73 -30.09
N VAL A 17 0.97 -37.63 -30.19
CA VAL A 17 0.27 -36.34 -30.01
C VAL A 17 0.40 -36.00 -28.53
N ALA A 18 1.36 -35.11 -28.20
CA ALA A 18 1.39 -34.50 -26.87
C ALA A 18 0.08 -33.72 -26.70
N HIS A 19 -0.81 -34.23 -25.85
CA HIS A 19 -1.94 -33.43 -25.40
C HIS A 19 -1.37 -32.28 -24.61
N PRO A 20 -1.73 -31.00 -24.91
CA PRO A 20 -1.36 -29.91 -24.05
C PRO A 20 -1.94 -30.24 -22.66
N GLN A 21 -1.06 -30.36 -21.65
CA GLN A 21 -1.52 -30.43 -20.27
C GLN A 21 -2.36 -29.17 -20.05
N ALA A 22 -3.60 -29.35 -19.58
CA ALA A 22 -4.42 -28.22 -19.17
C ALA A 22 -3.60 -27.40 -18.14
N GLN A 23 -3.30 -26.17 -18.51
CA GLN A 23 -2.63 -25.22 -17.62
C GLN A 23 -3.47 -25.16 -16.33
N SER A 24 -2.86 -25.39 -15.16
CA SER A 24 -3.59 -25.29 -13.90
C SER A 24 -4.14 -23.86 -13.80
N ALA A 25 -5.45 -23.74 -13.63
CA ALA A 25 -6.06 -22.48 -13.27
C ALA A 25 -5.44 -22.04 -11.92
N GLY A 26 -5.03 -20.78 -11.81
CA GLY A 26 -4.54 -20.25 -10.55
C GLY A 26 -5.62 -20.32 -9.47
N GLU A 27 -5.22 -20.23 -8.21
CA GLU A 27 -6.13 -20.35 -7.05
C GLU A 27 -5.80 -19.30 -5.99
N VAL A 28 -6.83 -18.76 -5.33
CA VAL A 28 -6.70 -17.96 -4.11
C VAL A 28 -7.47 -18.67 -2.99
N LYS A 29 -6.86 -18.75 -1.80
CA LYS A 29 -7.45 -19.45 -0.66
C LYS A 29 -7.15 -18.73 0.65
N GLN A 30 -8.16 -18.44 1.49
CA GLN A 30 -7.94 -17.94 2.84
C GLN A 30 -7.25 -19.01 3.70
N VAL A 31 -6.17 -18.60 4.40
CA VAL A 31 -5.34 -19.49 5.23
C VAL A 31 -5.27 -19.06 6.69
N ALA A 32 -5.61 -17.81 7.02
CA ALA A 32 -5.68 -17.36 8.39
C ALA A 32 -6.66 -16.17 8.56
N TYR A 33 -7.10 -15.98 9.79
CA TYR A 33 -7.86 -14.85 10.30
C TYR A 33 -7.17 -14.36 11.58
N LEU A 34 -6.86 -13.08 11.66
CA LEU A 34 -6.05 -12.48 12.72
C LEU A 34 -6.80 -11.34 13.39
N LYS A 35 -6.70 -11.29 14.71
CA LYS A 35 -7.21 -10.23 15.57
C LYS A 35 -6.13 -9.79 16.55
N ALA A 36 -6.28 -8.62 17.11
CA ALA A 36 -5.48 -8.16 18.25
C ALA A 36 -5.62 -9.11 19.45
N SER A 37 -4.58 -9.24 20.27
CA SER A 37 -4.64 -10.03 21.51
C SER A 37 -5.55 -9.41 22.58
N ASN A 38 -5.79 -8.10 22.50
CA ASN A 38 -6.67 -7.31 23.37
C ASN A 38 -7.82 -6.67 22.61
N THR A 39 -8.28 -7.27 21.51
CA THR A 39 -9.38 -6.77 20.67
C THR A 39 -10.42 -6.00 21.49
N GLU A 40 -10.69 -4.75 21.12
CA GLU A 40 -11.69 -3.87 21.68
C GLU A 40 -12.47 -3.15 20.57
N MET A 41 -13.64 -2.63 20.93
CA MET A 41 -14.48 -1.85 20.02
C MET A 41 -13.74 -0.59 19.54
N GLY A 42 -13.77 -0.35 18.23
CA GLY A 42 -13.20 0.85 17.62
C GLY A 42 -11.68 0.89 17.54
N ASP A 43 -10.95 -0.22 17.76
CA ASP A 43 -9.48 -0.27 17.66
C ASP A 43 -8.99 -0.15 16.22
N HIS A 44 -9.84 -0.50 15.25
CA HIS A 44 -9.53 -0.50 13.82
C HIS A 44 -8.27 -1.34 13.47
N PHE A 45 -8.14 -2.55 14.00
CA PHE A 45 -7.03 -3.45 13.73
C PHE A 45 -6.99 -3.82 12.23
N GLY A 46 -5.88 -3.49 11.56
CA GLY A 46 -5.71 -3.73 10.12
C GLY A 46 -6.22 -2.58 9.23
N ASN A 47 -6.44 -1.39 9.79
CA ASN A 47 -6.78 -0.19 9.03
C ASN A 47 -5.83 0.98 9.34
N GLY A 48 -5.53 1.80 8.36
CA GLY A 48 -4.69 2.99 8.47
C GLY A 48 -5.33 4.22 9.12
N GLY A 49 -6.28 4.06 10.04
CA GLY A 49 -6.87 5.19 10.78
C GLY A 49 -7.94 5.97 10.02
N THR A 50 -8.03 7.27 10.26
CA THR A 50 -9.10 8.15 9.76
C THR A 50 -9.00 8.42 8.26
N LEU A 51 -7.81 8.37 7.69
CA LEU A 51 -7.50 8.57 6.29
C LEU A 51 -6.83 7.33 5.71
N LEU A 52 -6.59 7.35 4.42
CA LEU A 52 -6.06 6.24 3.65
C LEU A 52 -4.61 5.84 4.06
N GLY A 53 -4.43 5.05 5.14
CA GLY A 53 -3.14 4.50 5.59
C GLY A 53 -3.01 2.99 5.36
N ASP A 54 -1.80 2.49 5.09
CA ASP A 54 -1.51 1.06 4.94
C ASP A 54 -0.97 0.49 6.25
N SER A 55 -1.87 -0.01 7.10
CA SER A 55 -1.53 -0.56 8.42
C SER A 55 -1.15 -2.04 8.41
N VAL A 56 -1.18 -2.70 7.25
CA VAL A 56 -0.80 -4.11 7.12
C VAL A 56 0.46 -4.24 6.28
N ALA A 57 1.50 -4.85 6.83
CA ALA A 57 2.75 -5.13 6.13
C ALA A 57 3.16 -6.59 6.30
N ILE A 58 3.52 -7.25 5.20
CA ILE A 58 4.09 -8.60 5.21
C ILE A 58 5.54 -8.56 4.72
N SER A 59 6.44 -9.31 5.40
CA SER A 59 7.83 -9.41 4.95
C SER A 59 7.95 -10.10 3.59
N GLY A 60 9.02 -9.82 2.86
CA GLY A 60 9.23 -10.39 1.53
C GLY A 60 9.26 -11.92 1.52
N ASP A 61 9.73 -12.55 2.61
CA ASP A 61 9.74 -14.00 2.81
C ASP A 61 8.39 -14.58 3.30
N GLY A 62 7.39 -13.74 3.56
CA GLY A 62 6.06 -14.14 4.02
C GLY A 62 5.98 -14.68 5.44
N ASN A 63 7.03 -14.51 6.26
CA ASN A 63 7.11 -15.10 7.60
C ASN A 63 6.85 -14.11 8.75
N THR A 64 6.81 -12.82 8.47
CA THR A 64 6.49 -11.77 9.44
C THR A 64 5.36 -10.89 8.91
N LEU A 65 4.33 -10.69 9.71
CA LEU A 65 3.21 -9.79 9.44
C LEU A 65 3.14 -8.77 10.56
N ALA A 66 3.11 -7.50 10.23
CA ALA A 66 2.89 -6.42 11.18
C ALA A 66 1.57 -5.73 10.87
N VAL A 67 0.76 -5.50 11.89
CA VAL A 67 -0.60 -4.96 11.77
C VAL A 67 -0.76 -3.80 12.74
N GLY A 68 -1.08 -2.63 12.22
CA GLY A 68 -1.44 -1.46 13.00
C GLY A 68 -2.89 -1.53 13.51
N ALA A 69 -3.11 -0.90 14.65
CA ALA A 69 -4.41 -0.57 15.22
C ALA A 69 -4.33 0.89 15.71
N PRO A 70 -4.52 1.87 14.82
CA PRO A 70 -4.23 3.28 15.12
C PRO A 70 -5.17 3.89 16.16
N LYS A 71 -6.34 3.32 16.36
CA LYS A 71 -7.31 3.77 17.38
C LYS A 71 -7.18 3.07 18.73
N GLU A 72 -6.27 2.07 18.84
CA GLU A 72 -6.01 1.38 20.11
C GLU A 72 -5.57 2.38 21.18
N SER A 73 -6.17 2.30 22.39
CA SER A 73 -6.16 3.40 23.36
C SER A 73 -5.25 3.18 24.57
N SER A 74 -4.37 2.17 24.56
CA SER A 74 -3.45 1.93 25.67
C SER A 74 -2.41 3.04 25.83
N GLY A 75 -2.21 3.49 27.08
CA GLY A 75 -1.12 4.37 27.48
C GLY A 75 0.23 3.67 27.69
N ALA A 76 0.33 2.38 27.40
CA ALA A 76 1.58 1.63 27.49
C ALA A 76 2.66 2.21 26.56
N LYS A 77 3.92 1.93 26.84
CA LYS A 77 5.09 2.42 26.08
C LYS A 77 5.98 1.27 25.66
N GLY A 78 6.58 1.39 24.48
CA GLY A 78 7.57 0.45 23.99
C GLY A 78 6.97 -0.91 23.66
N ILE A 79 7.62 -1.99 24.06
CA ILE A 79 7.35 -3.34 23.59
C ILE A 79 6.77 -4.22 24.69
N ASN A 80 5.67 -4.92 24.39
CA ASN A 80 4.97 -5.84 25.29
C ASN A 80 4.55 -5.19 26.62
N GLY A 81 4.11 -3.91 26.58
CA GLY A 81 3.53 -3.21 27.71
C GLY A 81 2.13 -3.73 28.07
N ASN A 82 1.47 -3.05 29.02
CA ASN A 82 0.12 -3.41 29.45
C ASN A 82 -0.92 -3.07 28.37
N GLN A 83 -1.46 -4.09 27.72
CA GLN A 83 -2.46 -3.95 26.65
C GLN A 83 -3.89 -3.62 27.16
N ASN A 84 -4.13 -3.76 28.46
CA ASN A 84 -5.45 -3.51 29.06
C ASN A 84 -5.56 -2.09 29.64
N ASP A 85 -4.61 -1.23 29.33
CA ASP A 85 -4.60 0.17 29.77
C ASP A 85 -5.20 1.04 28.66
N ASN A 86 -6.40 1.59 28.85
CA ASN A 86 -7.09 2.44 27.88
C ASN A 86 -7.02 3.92 28.26
N SER A 87 -5.88 4.36 28.80
CA SER A 87 -5.74 5.69 29.38
C SER A 87 -5.43 6.80 28.39
N ILE A 88 -5.06 6.49 27.13
CA ILE A 88 -4.72 7.48 26.08
C ILE A 88 -5.47 7.14 24.79
N TYR A 89 -6.58 7.86 24.54
CA TYR A 89 -7.43 7.66 23.37
C TYR A 89 -6.64 7.72 22.05
N ALA A 90 -6.85 6.73 21.17
CA ALA A 90 -6.26 6.62 19.84
C ALA A 90 -4.73 6.87 19.82
N ALA A 91 -4.02 6.42 20.84
CA ALA A 91 -2.56 6.48 20.88
C ALA A 91 -1.93 5.55 19.84
N GLY A 92 -2.64 4.49 19.48
CA GLY A 92 -2.30 3.50 18.46
C GLY A 92 -1.32 2.42 18.92
N ALA A 93 -1.35 1.28 18.24
CA ALA A 93 -0.49 0.13 18.50
C ALA A 93 -0.10 -0.60 17.20
N VAL A 94 0.94 -1.45 17.27
CA VAL A 94 1.28 -2.41 16.22
C VAL A 94 1.42 -3.81 16.84
N TYR A 95 0.82 -4.80 16.18
CA TYR A 95 0.92 -6.21 16.53
C TYR A 95 1.76 -6.94 15.51
N VAL A 96 2.77 -7.65 15.94
CA VAL A 96 3.64 -8.42 15.07
C VAL A 96 3.31 -9.90 15.22
N PHE A 97 3.04 -10.54 14.09
CA PHE A 97 2.82 -11.98 13.98
C PHE A 97 3.96 -12.63 13.21
N THR A 98 4.33 -13.84 13.60
CA THR A 98 5.30 -14.64 12.87
C THR A 98 4.73 -15.99 12.49
N ARG A 99 5.13 -16.51 11.32
CA ARG A 99 4.72 -17.81 10.82
C ARG A 99 5.75 -18.86 11.21
N GLY A 100 5.36 -19.85 12.01
CA GLY A 100 6.22 -20.92 12.48
C GLY A 100 5.87 -22.27 11.87
N GLY A 101 6.56 -22.73 10.83
CA GLY A 101 6.43 -24.09 10.27
C GLY A 101 4.98 -24.55 10.12
N THR A 102 4.62 -25.68 10.75
CA THR A 102 3.24 -26.24 10.76
C THR A 102 2.32 -25.57 11.78
N ALA A 103 2.83 -24.72 12.67
CA ALA A 103 2.05 -24.09 13.75
C ALA A 103 1.19 -22.91 13.26
N GLY A 104 1.39 -22.45 12.01
CA GLY A 104 0.68 -21.30 11.47
C GLY A 104 1.19 -19.96 12.06
N TRP A 105 0.33 -18.95 12.09
CA TRP A 105 0.64 -17.61 12.61
C TRP A 105 0.53 -17.57 14.13
N THR A 106 1.44 -16.85 14.78
CA THR A 106 1.40 -16.57 16.23
C THR A 106 1.81 -15.13 16.48
N GLN A 107 1.16 -14.45 17.42
CA GLN A 107 1.57 -13.11 17.82
C GLN A 107 2.90 -13.16 18.55
N GLN A 108 3.90 -12.40 18.08
CA GLN A 108 5.24 -12.30 18.65
C GLN A 108 5.40 -11.08 19.55
N ALA A 109 4.82 -9.94 19.16
CA ALA A 109 4.97 -8.70 19.90
C ALA A 109 3.73 -7.80 19.81
N TYR A 110 3.58 -6.97 20.84
CA TYR A 110 2.74 -5.79 20.91
C TYR A 110 3.63 -4.58 21.08
N ILE A 111 3.50 -3.58 20.21
CA ILE A 111 4.45 -2.46 20.11
C ILE A 111 3.69 -1.13 20.18
N LYS A 112 4.18 -0.24 21.03
CA LYS A 112 3.69 1.13 21.23
C LYS A 112 4.80 2.13 20.94
N ALA A 113 4.41 3.36 20.64
CA ALA A 113 5.34 4.49 20.64
C ALA A 113 6.06 4.64 21.99
N SER A 114 7.30 5.11 21.98
CA SER A 114 8.04 5.45 23.21
C SER A 114 7.43 6.65 23.96
N ASN A 115 6.63 7.49 23.27
CA ASN A 115 6.00 8.71 23.77
C ASN A 115 4.51 8.81 23.34
N PRO A 116 3.67 7.83 23.67
CA PRO A 116 2.29 7.83 23.21
C PRO A 116 1.60 9.16 23.53
N ALA A 117 0.78 9.61 22.60
CA ALA A 117 -0.01 10.83 22.75
C ALA A 117 -1.44 10.58 22.29
N GLU A 118 -2.37 11.35 22.82
CA GLU A 118 -3.78 11.31 22.44
C GLU A 118 -3.91 11.60 20.93
N ALA A 119 -4.69 10.77 20.26
CA ALA A 119 -4.95 10.81 18.82
C ALA A 119 -3.68 10.83 17.93
N ALA A 120 -2.54 10.31 18.41
CA ALA A 120 -1.30 10.26 17.61
C ALA A 120 -1.34 9.20 16.51
N GLU A 121 -2.23 8.21 16.62
CA GLU A 121 -2.47 7.15 15.64
C GLU A 121 -1.18 6.36 15.25
N PHE A 122 -0.36 5.96 16.24
CA PHE A 122 0.77 5.10 15.99
C PHE A 122 0.32 3.76 15.37
N GLY A 123 0.89 3.38 14.24
CA GLY A 123 0.44 2.24 13.46
C GLY A 123 -0.45 2.61 12.27
N HIS A 124 -0.59 3.92 11.95
CA HIS A 124 -1.29 4.40 10.75
C HIS A 124 -0.70 3.78 9.48
N ILE A 125 0.62 3.83 9.32
CA ILE A 125 1.33 3.05 8.30
C ILE A 125 2.40 2.21 8.96
N VAL A 126 2.51 0.97 8.50
CA VAL A 126 3.53 0.02 8.92
C VAL A 126 4.24 -0.54 7.69
N VAL A 127 5.57 -0.55 7.69
CA VAL A 127 6.37 -1.17 6.63
C VAL A 127 7.45 -2.08 7.21
N LEU A 128 7.76 -3.17 6.51
CA LEU A 128 8.76 -4.16 6.89
C LEU A 128 9.84 -4.31 5.83
N SER A 129 11.10 -4.48 6.25
CA SER A 129 12.17 -4.98 5.36
C SER A 129 11.85 -6.39 4.85
N ALA A 130 12.50 -6.81 3.75
CA ALA A 130 12.25 -8.10 3.14
C ALA A 130 12.47 -9.29 4.09
N ASP A 131 13.44 -9.19 5.00
CA ASP A 131 13.74 -10.21 6.03
C ASP A 131 12.83 -10.09 7.27
N GLY A 132 11.94 -9.09 7.33
CA GLY A 132 11.06 -8.81 8.46
C GLY A 132 11.79 -8.40 9.76
N ASN A 133 13.07 -7.98 9.70
CA ASN A 133 13.84 -7.62 10.89
C ASN A 133 13.98 -6.11 11.11
N THR A 134 13.59 -5.28 10.15
CA THR A 134 13.45 -3.83 10.33
C THR A 134 12.00 -3.45 10.04
N MET A 135 11.40 -2.70 10.95
CA MET A 135 10.04 -2.18 10.82
C MET A 135 10.06 -0.68 11.02
N ALA A 136 9.40 0.07 10.15
CA ALA A 136 9.12 1.47 10.39
C ALA A 136 7.61 1.67 10.56
N VAL A 137 7.23 2.52 11.51
CA VAL A 137 5.85 2.77 11.91
C VAL A 137 5.63 4.27 11.97
N SER A 138 4.57 4.76 11.34
CA SER A 138 4.19 6.15 11.41
C SER A 138 3.21 6.44 12.55
N ALA A 139 3.26 7.69 13.04
CA ALA A 139 2.27 8.34 13.87
C ALA A 139 2.13 9.77 13.34
N TYR A 140 1.34 9.95 12.28
CA TYR A 140 1.32 11.18 11.50
C TYR A 140 0.68 12.37 12.22
N PHE A 141 -0.03 12.12 13.31
CA PHE A 141 -0.56 13.15 14.23
C PHE A 141 0.30 13.33 15.50
N GLU A 142 1.48 12.71 15.60
CA GLU A 142 2.37 12.89 16.75
C GLU A 142 2.75 14.36 16.92
N PRO A 143 2.51 14.99 18.12
CA PRO A 143 2.53 16.45 18.24
C PRO A 143 3.88 17.06 18.62
N SER A 144 5.00 16.32 18.54
CA SER A 144 6.30 16.85 18.96
C SER A 144 6.87 17.86 17.96
N ALA A 145 7.30 19.02 18.46
CA ALA A 145 7.98 20.06 17.68
C ALA A 145 9.50 19.80 17.49
N THR A 146 10.01 18.66 17.91
CA THR A 146 11.43 18.35 17.69
C THR A 146 11.73 18.11 16.21
N LYS A 147 12.99 18.32 15.81
CA LYS A 147 13.44 18.19 14.42
C LYS A 147 14.50 17.09 14.33
N GLY A 148 14.55 16.39 13.18
CA GLY A 148 15.58 15.41 12.88
C GLY A 148 15.45 14.11 13.66
N ILE A 149 16.56 13.49 14.03
CA ILE A 149 16.59 12.11 14.52
C ILE A 149 16.91 12.05 16.01
N ASN A 150 16.14 11.26 16.77
CA ASN A 150 16.30 11.03 18.21
C ASN A 150 16.25 12.31 19.05
N GLY A 151 15.42 13.29 18.64
CA GLY A 151 15.21 14.53 19.37
C GLY A 151 14.34 14.37 20.62
N ASN A 152 13.97 15.49 21.25
CA ASN A 152 13.17 15.52 22.47
C ASN A 152 11.69 15.16 22.21
N GLN A 153 11.29 13.95 22.55
CA GLN A 153 9.94 13.41 22.38
C GLN A 153 8.90 14.00 23.38
N ALA A 154 9.33 14.76 24.36
CA ALA A 154 8.43 15.32 25.38
C ALA A 154 7.78 16.65 24.97
N ASN A 155 8.29 17.30 23.92
CA ASN A 155 7.71 18.52 23.40
C ASN A 155 6.46 18.22 22.54
N LYS A 156 5.30 18.66 22.98
CA LYS A 156 4.00 18.42 22.30
C LYS A 156 3.37 19.73 21.84
N SER A 157 4.16 20.62 21.22
CA SER A 157 3.71 21.98 20.92
C SER A 157 3.24 22.21 19.48
N ILE A 158 3.40 21.24 18.57
CA ILE A 158 2.91 21.33 17.19
C ILE A 158 1.98 20.14 16.93
N PRO A 159 0.64 20.32 16.96
CA PRO A 159 -0.30 19.28 16.57
C PRO A 159 0.00 18.78 15.15
N GLN A 160 -0.22 17.49 14.91
CA GLN A 160 -0.08 16.86 13.58
C GLN A 160 1.31 17.04 12.91
N ALA A 161 2.35 17.32 13.70
CA ALA A 161 3.71 17.44 13.17
C ALA A 161 4.23 16.12 12.58
N GLY A 162 3.72 14.99 13.09
CA GLY A 162 4.02 13.64 12.63
C GLY A 162 5.39 13.09 13.04
N ALA A 163 5.51 11.78 13.12
CA ALA A 163 6.75 11.08 13.45
C ALA A 163 6.81 9.68 12.82
N VAL A 164 8.03 9.17 12.64
CA VAL A 164 8.29 7.78 12.26
C VAL A 164 9.19 7.12 13.31
N TYR A 165 8.82 5.91 13.73
CA TYR A 165 9.57 5.10 14.67
C TYR A 165 10.15 3.89 13.95
N VAL A 166 11.44 3.64 14.13
CA VAL A 166 12.11 2.49 13.53
C VAL A 166 12.43 1.48 14.61
N PHE A 167 12.04 0.25 14.36
CA PHE A 167 12.30 -0.89 15.24
C PHE A 167 13.14 -1.92 14.50
N THR A 168 14.03 -2.59 15.24
CA THR A 168 14.82 -3.71 14.73
C THR A 168 14.61 -4.94 15.58
N ARG A 169 14.69 -6.13 14.96
CA ARG A 169 14.51 -7.43 15.60
C ARG A 169 15.81 -8.23 15.61
N THR A 170 16.13 -8.83 16.75
CA THR A 170 17.18 -9.83 16.88
C THR A 170 16.58 -11.10 17.50
N GLY A 171 16.51 -12.16 16.72
CA GLY A 171 15.74 -13.35 17.09
C GLY A 171 14.24 -13.01 17.23
N ALA A 172 13.68 -13.16 18.44
CA ALA A 172 12.30 -12.80 18.74
C ALA A 172 12.16 -11.44 19.46
N ARG A 173 13.24 -10.69 19.65
CA ARG A 173 13.26 -9.47 20.45
C ARG A 173 13.30 -8.24 19.56
N TRP A 174 12.28 -7.42 19.65
CA TRP A 174 12.21 -6.09 19.04
C TRP A 174 12.81 -5.03 19.96
N ALA A 175 13.41 -4.01 19.36
CA ALA A 175 13.91 -2.83 20.05
C ALA A 175 13.70 -1.59 19.16
N GLN A 176 13.30 -0.47 19.75
CA GLN A 176 13.27 0.80 19.03
C GLN A 176 14.72 1.25 18.75
N GLN A 177 15.01 1.51 17.47
CA GLN A 177 16.33 1.95 17.02
C GLN A 177 16.37 3.47 16.80
N ALA A 178 15.28 4.06 16.28
CA ALA A 178 15.23 5.47 16.02
C ALA A 178 13.82 6.05 16.21
N TYR A 179 13.78 7.35 16.47
CA TYR A 179 12.64 8.23 16.39
C TYR A 179 12.99 9.34 15.40
N ILE A 180 12.22 9.48 14.33
CA ILE A 180 12.54 10.33 13.18
C ILE A 180 11.46 11.39 12.99
N LYS A 181 11.89 12.62 12.80
CA LYS A 181 11.06 13.79 12.48
C LYS A 181 11.60 14.46 11.23
N ALA A 182 10.77 15.30 10.60
CA ALA A 182 11.23 16.20 9.55
C ALA A 182 12.35 17.11 10.04
N SER A 183 13.28 17.47 9.17
CA SER A 183 14.36 18.43 9.48
C SER A 183 13.85 19.85 9.68
N ASN A 184 12.69 20.17 9.11
CA ASN A 184 12.02 21.48 9.18
C ASN A 184 10.67 21.42 9.91
N THR A 185 10.36 20.36 10.67
CA THR A 185 9.06 20.14 11.36
C THR A 185 8.28 21.44 11.48
N GLY A 186 7.13 21.53 10.82
CA GLY A 186 6.40 22.77 10.57
C GLY A 186 6.11 23.55 11.85
N GLU A 187 6.17 24.85 11.78
CA GLU A 187 5.59 25.72 12.79
C GLU A 187 4.09 25.81 12.48
N ALA A 188 3.25 25.88 13.52
CA ALA A 188 1.82 26.13 13.37
C ALA A 188 1.58 27.24 12.34
N GLY A 189 1.21 26.83 11.13
CA GLY A 189 1.12 27.73 9.98
C GLY A 189 -0.19 28.47 9.96
N VAL A 190 -0.20 29.63 9.35
CA VAL A 190 -1.39 30.45 9.20
C VAL A 190 -2.17 29.96 7.99
N GLY A 191 -3.30 29.25 8.21
CA GLY A 191 -4.29 29.01 7.16
C GLY A 191 -4.25 27.68 6.45
N ASP A 192 -3.63 26.68 7.04
CA ASP A 192 -3.59 25.31 6.57
C ASP A 192 -4.94 24.62 6.82
N GLU A 193 -5.52 24.00 5.79
CA GLU A 193 -6.82 23.31 5.84
C GLU A 193 -6.78 22.04 6.68
N PHE A 194 -5.58 21.46 6.91
CA PHE A 194 -5.36 20.17 7.58
C PHE A 194 -4.90 20.31 9.04
N GLY A 195 -4.70 21.52 9.56
CA GLY A 195 -4.22 21.81 10.92
C GLY A 195 -2.80 22.36 10.96
N ASP A 196 -2.18 22.38 12.15
CA ASP A 196 -0.95 23.14 12.41
C ASP A 196 0.37 22.43 12.04
N GLY A 197 0.35 21.24 11.37
CA GLY A 197 1.57 20.44 11.14
C GLY A 197 1.67 19.79 9.77
N ASP A 198 2.90 19.52 9.35
CA ASP A 198 3.27 18.97 8.02
C ASP A 198 2.81 17.53 7.79
N GLN A 199 2.28 16.83 8.82
CA GLN A 199 1.87 15.42 8.77
C GLN A 199 3.00 14.48 8.33
N PHE A 200 4.22 14.67 8.82
CA PHE A 200 5.36 13.80 8.52
C PHE A 200 5.08 12.36 8.94
N GLY A 201 5.17 11.43 8.00
CA GLY A 201 4.77 10.03 8.18
C GLY A 201 3.37 9.71 7.63
N PHE A 202 2.74 10.64 6.91
CA PHE A 202 1.50 10.39 6.18
C PHE A 202 1.67 9.28 5.14
N ALA A 203 2.84 9.21 4.51
CA ALA A 203 3.26 8.10 3.64
C ALA A 203 4.63 7.55 4.09
N LEU A 204 4.84 6.24 3.91
CA LEU A 204 6.06 5.57 4.38
C LEU A 204 6.40 4.38 3.48
N SER A 205 7.68 4.26 3.12
CA SER A 205 8.21 3.10 2.40
C SER A 205 9.62 2.76 2.88
N ILE A 206 10.00 1.48 2.80
CA ILE A 206 11.31 0.97 3.21
C ILE A 206 11.92 0.06 2.15
N SER A 207 13.22 0.18 1.90
CA SER A 207 13.96 -0.75 1.04
C SER A 207 14.09 -2.14 1.68
N ASP A 208 14.39 -3.13 0.87
CA ASP A 208 14.48 -4.52 1.28
C ASP A 208 15.48 -4.82 2.36
N ASP A 209 16.63 -4.20 2.26
CA ASP A 209 17.70 -4.32 3.25
C ASP A 209 17.39 -3.54 4.54
N GLY A 210 16.24 -2.82 4.57
CA GLY A 210 15.80 -2.00 5.69
C GLY A 210 16.71 -0.79 5.95
N ASN A 211 17.54 -0.35 4.98
CA ASN A 211 18.51 0.72 5.18
C ASN A 211 18.15 2.05 4.50
N THR A 212 17.09 2.10 3.71
CA THR A 212 16.54 3.33 3.12
C THR A 212 15.07 3.44 3.47
N ILE A 213 14.65 4.61 3.98
CA ILE A 213 13.25 4.92 4.28
C ILE A 213 12.89 6.21 3.54
N ALA A 214 11.76 6.20 2.84
CA ALA A 214 11.12 7.40 2.31
C ALA A 214 9.89 7.73 3.14
N VAL A 215 9.73 9.01 3.49
CA VAL A 215 8.66 9.52 4.35
C VAL A 215 7.98 10.69 3.67
N GLY A 216 6.69 10.58 3.40
CA GLY A 216 5.86 11.68 2.92
C GLY A 216 5.40 12.61 4.04
N ALA A 217 5.27 13.87 3.71
CA ALA A 217 4.66 14.93 4.49
C ALA A 217 3.81 15.77 3.52
N ASN A 218 2.57 15.30 3.30
CA ASN A 218 1.69 15.84 2.25
C ASN A 218 1.21 17.26 2.50
N ALA A 219 1.23 17.70 3.75
CA ALA A 219 0.85 19.06 4.16
C ALA A 219 2.05 20.01 4.30
N GLU A 220 3.27 19.64 3.89
CA GLU A 220 4.47 20.49 3.97
C GLU A 220 4.37 21.68 3.01
N ASP A 221 4.74 22.90 3.46
CA ASP A 221 4.37 24.18 2.87
C ASP A 221 5.46 24.88 2.04
N SER A 222 6.60 24.23 1.80
CA SER A 222 7.69 24.89 1.06
C SER A 222 7.40 25.03 -0.44
N ASN A 223 7.73 26.20 -1.00
CA ASN A 223 7.75 26.42 -2.45
C ASN A 223 9.03 25.91 -3.15
N ALA A 224 9.91 25.25 -2.43
CA ALA A 224 11.11 24.66 -3.02
C ALA A 224 10.78 23.71 -4.16
N THR A 225 11.69 23.56 -5.11
CA THR A 225 11.59 22.63 -6.24
C THR A 225 12.81 21.74 -6.30
N GLY A 226 12.62 20.51 -6.80
CA GLY A 226 13.71 19.54 -7.01
C GLY A 226 14.27 19.00 -5.68
N ILE A 227 15.58 18.74 -5.65
CA ILE A 227 16.24 18.03 -4.55
C ILE A 227 17.01 19.00 -3.64
N ASN A 228 16.81 18.85 -2.33
CA ASN A 228 17.49 19.64 -1.30
C ASN A 228 17.32 21.17 -1.46
N GLY A 229 16.11 21.59 -1.86
CA GLY A 229 15.75 23.00 -1.91
C GLY A 229 15.61 23.65 -0.51
N ASN A 230 15.10 24.88 -0.46
CA ASN A 230 14.93 25.63 0.79
C ASN A 230 13.76 25.08 1.62
N GLN A 231 14.04 24.30 2.64
CA GLN A 231 13.06 23.70 3.55
C GLN A 231 12.49 24.69 4.59
N ALA A 232 13.05 25.90 4.69
CA ALA A 232 12.61 26.91 5.66
C ALA A 232 11.54 27.86 5.08
N ASP A 233 11.18 27.66 3.83
CA ASP A 233 10.10 28.41 3.19
C ASP A 233 8.76 27.74 3.52
N ASN A 234 7.73 28.49 3.89
CA ASN A 234 6.38 28.04 4.18
C ASN A 234 5.35 28.88 3.39
N SER A 235 5.69 29.26 2.15
CA SER A 235 4.86 30.16 1.35
C SER A 235 3.87 29.45 0.43
N MET A 236 3.86 28.11 0.39
CA MET A 236 3.06 27.34 -0.56
C MET A 236 2.30 26.21 0.14
N ILE A 237 1.12 26.53 0.65
CA ILE A 237 0.25 25.67 1.47
C ILE A 237 0.08 24.29 0.84
N SER A 238 0.31 23.24 1.64
CA SER A 238 0.10 21.81 1.30
C SER A 238 0.69 21.43 -0.07
N ALA A 239 1.86 22.01 -0.39
CA ALA A 239 2.59 21.62 -1.59
C ALA A 239 3.15 20.20 -1.46
N GLY A 240 3.43 19.77 -0.23
CA GLY A 240 3.92 18.46 0.15
C GLY A 240 5.40 18.22 -0.14
N ALA A 241 6.00 17.29 0.60
CA ALA A 241 7.42 16.91 0.46
C ALA A 241 7.66 15.45 0.79
N VAL A 242 8.81 14.92 0.35
CA VAL A 242 9.31 13.60 0.77
C VAL A 242 10.71 13.73 1.34
N TYR A 243 10.95 13.04 2.45
CA TYR A 243 12.25 12.96 3.10
C TYR A 243 12.82 11.56 2.96
N VAL A 244 14.05 11.44 2.50
CA VAL A 244 14.74 10.15 2.40
C VAL A 244 15.79 10.06 3.48
N PHE A 245 15.72 8.98 4.25
CA PHE A 245 16.69 8.64 5.30
C PHE A 245 17.43 7.37 4.94
N THR A 246 18.73 7.33 5.26
CA THR A 246 19.56 6.15 5.06
C THR A 246 20.23 5.74 6.36
N ARG A 247 20.42 4.42 6.55
CA ARG A 247 21.08 3.83 7.72
C ARG A 247 22.43 3.27 7.34
N ALA A 248 23.46 3.71 8.06
CA ALA A 248 24.79 3.13 7.99
C ALA A 248 25.30 2.83 9.40
N ARG A 249 25.78 1.62 9.66
CA ARG A 249 26.29 1.18 10.98
C ARG A 249 25.30 1.47 12.12
N ASN A 250 24.02 1.21 11.90
CA ASN A 250 22.91 1.46 12.82
C ASN A 250 22.62 2.96 13.12
N VAL A 251 23.19 3.88 12.37
CA VAL A 251 22.92 5.33 12.48
C VAL A 251 22.13 5.79 11.29
N TRP A 252 20.96 6.37 11.53
CA TRP A 252 20.11 6.98 10.53
C TRP A 252 20.57 8.42 10.27
N THR A 253 20.51 8.83 9.01
CA THR A 253 20.78 10.21 8.58
C THR A 253 19.80 10.59 7.47
N GLN A 254 19.35 11.85 7.44
CA GLN A 254 18.60 12.36 6.30
C GLN A 254 19.54 12.49 5.10
N GLN A 255 19.18 11.86 3.99
CA GLN A 255 19.97 11.91 2.76
C GLN A 255 19.43 12.96 1.79
N ALA A 256 18.11 13.08 1.69
CA ALA A 256 17.49 14.02 0.76
C ALA A 256 16.18 14.59 1.32
N TYR A 257 15.87 15.78 0.85
CA TYR A 257 14.58 16.42 0.85
C TYR A 257 14.14 16.55 -0.62
N VAL A 258 12.99 16.00 -0.95
CA VAL A 258 12.55 15.81 -2.33
C VAL A 258 11.25 16.57 -2.58
N LYS A 259 11.26 17.39 -3.60
CA LYS A 259 10.10 18.09 -4.15
C LYS A 259 10.04 17.82 -5.66
N PRO A 260 8.88 17.95 -6.32
CA PRO A 260 8.81 17.89 -7.77
C PRO A 260 9.46 19.13 -8.40
N THR A 261 9.80 19.05 -9.70
CA THR A 261 10.34 20.20 -10.44
C THR A 261 9.29 21.28 -10.70
N ASN A 262 8.00 20.95 -10.54
CA ASN A 262 6.83 21.83 -10.74
C ASN A 262 5.98 21.98 -9.47
N THR A 263 6.60 22.27 -8.33
CA THR A 263 5.90 22.44 -7.05
C THR A 263 4.77 23.50 -7.15
N PHE A 264 3.60 23.14 -6.63
CA PHE A 264 2.44 24.02 -6.49
C PHE A 264 1.74 23.76 -5.15
N GLY A 265 1.03 24.75 -4.64
CA GLY A 265 0.21 24.62 -3.44
C GLY A 265 -1.00 23.71 -3.65
N ASN A 266 -1.43 23.04 -2.58
CA ASN A 266 -2.56 22.11 -2.52
C ASN A 266 -2.43 20.92 -3.49
N THR A 267 -1.20 20.51 -3.83
CA THR A 267 -0.99 19.33 -4.69
C THR A 267 -0.60 18.09 -3.91
N GLN A 268 -0.30 18.24 -2.62
CA GLN A 268 -0.04 17.16 -1.67
C GLN A 268 1.00 16.15 -2.18
N PHE A 269 2.14 16.63 -2.71
CA PHE A 269 3.24 15.77 -3.10
C PHE A 269 3.77 14.97 -1.91
N GLY A 270 3.94 13.66 -2.07
CA GLY A 270 4.27 12.76 -0.96
C GLY A 270 3.03 12.15 -0.27
N TYR A 271 1.85 12.22 -0.90
CA TYR A 271 0.63 11.56 -0.44
C TYR A 271 0.79 10.03 -0.38
N SER A 272 1.43 9.44 -1.38
CA SER A 272 1.88 8.04 -1.37
C SER A 272 3.31 7.94 -1.88
N VAL A 273 4.10 7.02 -1.32
CA VAL A 273 5.50 6.79 -1.68
C VAL A 273 5.83 5.31 -1.75
N ALA A 274 6.64 4.91 -2.73
CA ALA A 274 7.12 3.55 -2.87
C ALA A 274 8.60 3.51 -3.28
N LEU A 275 9.43 2.81 -2.51
CA LEU A 275 10.82 2.49 -2.84
C LEU A 275 10.90 1.09 -3.46
N ASN A 276 11.70 0.96 -4.50
CA ASN A 276 12.04 -0.36 -5.03
C ASN A 276 12.99 -1.12 -4.07
N ALA A 277 13.29 -2.37 -4.38
CA ALA A 277 14.04 -3.28 -3.52
C ALA A 277 15.37 -2.73 -3.01
N ASP A 278 16.20 -2.16 -3.89
CA ASP A 278 17.50 -1.61 -3.54
C ASP A 278 17.45 -0.18 -3.01
N GLY A 279 16.24 0.40 -2.94
CA GLY A 279 15.99 1.77 -2.48
C GLY A 279 16.58 2.84 -3.37
N ASN A 280 16.89 2.55 -4.65
CA ASN A 280 17.46 3.51 -5.61
C ASN A 280 16.43 4.10 -6.58
N THR A 281 15.22 3.57 -6.63
CA THR A 281 14.09 4.14 -7.36
C THR A 281 12.98 4.47 -6.37
N LEU A 282 12.46 5.68 -6.43
CA LEU A 282 11.40 6.20 -5.58
C LEU A 282 10.26 6.71 -6.45
N ALA A 283 9.08 6.14 -6.31
CA ALA A 283 7.84 6.67 -6.86
C ALA A 283 7.12 7.50 -5.79
N VAL A 284 6.65 8.69 -6.17
CA VAL A 284 5.98 9.65 -5.28
C VAL A 284 4.74 10.17 -5.96
N SER A 285 3.60 10.11 -5.31
CA SER A 285 2.38 10.69 -5.85
C SER A 285 2.14 12.13 -5.38
N SER A 286 1.31 12.80 -6.16
CA SER A 286 0.72 14.11 -5.89
C SER A 286 -0.71 14.03 -6.43
N PHE A 287 -1.64 13.54 -5.61
CA PHE A 287 -2.96 13.11 -6.11
C PHE A 287 -3.86 14.30 -6.50
N ASP A 288 -3.63 15.49 -5.93
CA ASP A 288 -4.29 16.75 -6.31
C ASP A 288 -3.51 17.54 -7.38
N GLU A 289 -2.49 16.92 -8.01
CA GLU A 289 -1.76 17.56 -9.09
C GLU A 289 -2.72 17.94 -10.24
N ALA A 290 -2.56 19.14 -10.80
CA ALA A 290 -3.54 19.76 -11.70
C ALA A 290 -3.09 19.83 -13.17
N GLY A 291 -2.14 19.00 -13.60
CA GLY A 291 -1.61 19.00 -14.98
C GLY A 291 -2.63 18.52 -16.02
N ILE A 292 -2.68 19.21 -17.16
CA ILE A 292 -3.59 18.86 -18.27
C ILE A 292 -3.06 17.74 -19.18
N SER A 293 -1.82 17.31 -18.99
CA SER A 293 -1.23 16.25 -19.81
C SER A 293 -1.94 14.92 -19.61
N ARG A 294 -2.01 14.15 -20.69
CA ARG A 294 -2.38 12.73 -20.73
C ARG A 294 -1.22 11.87 -21.22
N LEU A 295 -0.01 12.39 -21.10
CA LEU A 295 1.21 11.73 -21.60
C LEU A 295 2.24 11.61 -20.49
N VAL A 296 2.95 10.51 -20.48
CA VAL A 296 4.17 10.37 -19.69
C VAL A 296 5.17 11.44 -20.13
N ASN A 297 5.80 12.12 -19.17
CA ASN A 297 6.71 13.23 -19.41
C ASN A 297 6.15 14.36 -20.28
N GLY A 298 4.83 14.50 -20.32
CA GLY A 298 4.15 15.56 -21.03
C GLY A 298 4.28 16.93 -20.32
N PRO A 299 3.70 17.99 -20.93
CA PRO A 299 3.80 19.33 -20.35
C PRO A 299 3.10 19.39 -18.98
N MET A 300 3.79 19.94 -17.99
CA MET A 300 3.28 20.12 -16.62
C MET A 300 2.43 21.41 -16.48
N THR A 301 1.62 21.71 -17.50
CA THR A 301 0.74 22.89 -17.52
C THR A 301 -0.52 22.60 -16.73
N ARG A 302 -0.90 23.49 -15.80
CA ARG A 302 -2.10 23.35 -14.96
C ARG A 302 -3.40 23.65 -15.74
N GLY A 303 -4.49 23.02 -15.32
CA GLY A 303 -5.83 23.25 -15.89
C GLY A 303 -6.84 22.14 -15.57
N ARG A 304 -6.42 21.02 -14.95
CA ARG A 304 -7.31 19.93 -14.50
C ARG A 304 -7.04 19.65 -13.03
N ASN A 305 -7.74 20.34 -12.15
CA ASN A 305 -7.59 20.18 -10.70
C ASN A 305 -7.86 18.73 -10.30
N GLY A 306 -7.01 18.16 -9.42
CA GLY A 306 -7.20 16.82 -8.90
C GLY A 306 -7.01 15.69 -9.93
N SER A 307 -6.45 15.95 -11.12
CA SER A 307 -6.18 14.86 -12.08
C SER A 307 -5.11 13.89 -11.60
N GLY A 308 -4.26 14.32 -10.66
CA GLY A 308 -3.22 13.53 -10.03
C GLY A 308 -2.03 13.19 -10.92
N ALA A 309 -0.92 12.82 -10.30
CA ALA A 309 0.30 12.40 -10.98
C ALA A 309 1.18 11.53 -10.10
N VAL A 310 2.07 10.74 -10.73
CA VAL A 310 3.17 10.05 -10.05
C VAL A 310 4.50 10.52 -10.63
N TYR A 311 5.43 10.88 -9.73
CA TYR A 311 6.79 11.29 -10.07
C TYR A 311 7.75 10.17 -9.73
N VAL A 312 8.72 9.91 -10.60
CA VAL A 312 9.74 8.90 -10.39
C VAL A 312 11.08 9.58 -10.20
N PHE A 313 11.82 9.15 -9.19
CA PHE A 313 13.17 9.63 -8.88
C PHE A 313 14.13 8.46 -8.83
N ASN A 314 15.33 8.66 -9.38
CA ASN A 314 16.42 7.70 -9.33
C ASN A 314 17.60 8.22 -8.53
N ARG A 315 18.23 7.33 -7.74
CA ARG A 315 19.43 7.60 -6.96
C ARG A 315 20.65 6.97 -7.61
N THR A 316 21.60 7.80 -8.01
CA THR A 316 22.90 7.35 -8.53
C THR A 316 24.03 7.97 -7.71
N ALA A 317 24.92 7.15 -7.18
CA ALA A 317 26.04 7.58 -6.31
C ALA A 317 25.57 8.48 -5.14
N GLY A 318 24.41 8.15 -4.53
CA GLY A 318 23.83 8.87 -3.41
C GLY A 318 23.12 10.18 -3.77
N LYS A 319 22.98 10.51 -5.05
CA LYS A 319 22.30 11.71 -5.54
C LYS A 319 20.98 11.34 -6.21
N TRP A 320 19.90 11.96 -5.78
CA TRP A 320 18.57 11.82 -6.36
C TRP A 320 18.36 12.78 -7.52
N THR A 321 17.68 12.33 -8.57
CA THR A 321 17.24 13.12 -9.71
C THR A 321 15.85 12.66 -10.14
N GLN A 322 14.98 13.59 -10.56
CA GLN A 322 13.70 13.23 -11.15
C GLN A 322 13.92 12.58 -12.52
N ASP A 323 13.32 11.39 -12.70
CA ASP A 323 13.42 10.57 -13.92
C ASP A 323 12.18 10.70 -14.79
N ALA A 324 10.98 10.67 -14.17
CA ALA A 324 9.74 10.71 -14.92
C ALA A 324 8.61 11.47 -14.19
N TYR A 325 7.61 11.85 -14.99
CA TYR A 325 6.31 12.38 -14.61
C TYR A 325 5.24 11.54 -15.33
N LEU A 326 4.45 10.77 -14.58
CA LEU A 326 3.49 9.82 -15.09
C LEU A 326 2.07 10.38 -14.95
N LYS A 327 1.33 10.32 -16.04
CA LYS A 327 -0.09 10.69 -16.13
C LYS A 327 -0.85 9.58 -16.83
N ALA A 328 -2.10 9.37 -16.44
CA ALA A 328 -3.00 8.45 -17.15
C ALA A 328 -3.36 8.98 -18.55
N GLU A 329 -3.47 8.08 -19.53
CA GLU A 329 -3.83 8.43 -20.92
C GLU A 329 -5.27 8.98 -21.02
N ASN A 330 -6.14 8.64 -20.06
CA ASN A 330 -7.50 9.16 -19.92
C ASN A 330 -7.64 10.19 -18.79
N ALA A 331 -6.55 10.74 -18.24
CA ALA A 331 -6.59 11.66 -17.09
C ALA A 331 -7.60 12.78 -17.26
N GLU A 332 -8.47 12.94 -16.29
CA GLU A 332 -9.46 14.01 -16.16
C GLU A 332 -9.29 14.79 -14.86
N GLY A 333 -10.10 15.80 -14.65
CA GLY A 333 -10.12 16.51 -13.36
C GLY A 333 -10.80 15.67 -12.30
N ASN A 334 -10.24 15.68 -11.09
CA ASN A 334 -10.70 14.94 -9.91
C ASN A 334 -10.59 13.40 -9.99
N ASP A 335 -9.82 12.82 -10.93
CA ASP A 335 -9.56 11.37 -10.96
C ASP A 335 -8.69 10.89 -9.80
N SER A 336 -7.91 11.81 -9.22
CA SER A 336 -7.04 11.53 -8.06
C SER A 336 -5.99 10.44 -8.33
N LEU A 337 -5.37 10.43 -9.55
CA LEU A 337 -4.29 9.49 -9.86
C LEU A 337 -3.14 9.63 -8.87
N GLY A 338 -2.75 8.54 -8.23
CA GLY A 338 -1.71 8.53 -7.22
C GLY A 338 -2.23 8.46 -5.80
N VAL A 339 -3.53 8.18 -5.58
CA VAL A 339 -4.04 7.91 -4.22
C VAL A 339 -3.23 6.81 -3.52
N ALA A 340 -2.76 5.83 -4.26
CA ALA A 340 -1.85 4.80 -3.82
C ALA A 340 -0.80 4.51 -4.91
N VAL A 341 0.44 4.17 -4.50
CA VAL A 341 1.56 3.85 -5.41
C VAL A 341 2.33 2.65 -4.89
N ALA A 342 2.63 1.69 -5.77
CA ALA A 342 3.52 0.56 -5.51
C ALA A 342 4.51 0.39 -6.66
N ILE A 343 5.71 -0.16 -6.38
CA ILE A 343 6.78 -0.34 -7.35
C ILE A 343 7.38 -1.75 -7.24
N SER A 344 7.74 -2.36 -8.37
CA SER A 344 8.44 -3.66 -8.42
C SER A 344 9.86 -3.59 -7.88
N ASP A 345 10.43 -4.75 -7.55
CA ASP A 345 11.79 -4.88 -7.01
C ASP A 345 12.86 -4.26 -7.89
N ASP A 346 12.73 -4.43 -9.20
CA ASP A 346 13.65 -3.88 -10.21
C ASP A 346 13.43 -2.38 -10.52
N GLY A 347 12.37 -1.78 -9.96
CA GLY A 347 12.02 -0.40 -10.18
C GLY A 347 11.41 -0.08 -11.54
N ASN A 348 11.02 -1.10 -12.34
CA ASN A 348 10.57 -0.92 -13.73
C ASN A 348 9.06 -1.10 -13.95
N THR A 349 8.31 -1.48 -12.91
CA THR A 349 6.83 -1.55 -12.94
C THR A 349 6.27 -0.73 -11.78
N ILE A 350 5.39 0.22 -12.08
CA ILE A 350 4.66 1.02 -11.09
C ILE A 350 3.17 0.74 -11.26
N LEU A 351 2.52 0.39 -10.15
CA LEU A 351 1.07 0.34 -10.03
C LEU A 351 0.61 1.60 -9.27
N THR A 352 -0.46 2.22 -9.72
CA THR A 352 -1.06 3.38 -9.05
C THR A 352 -2.58 3.37 -9.16
N GLY A 353 -3.26 3.83 -8.14
CA GLY A 353 -4.71 3.96 -8.09
C GLY A 353 -5.18 5.37 -8.46
N ALA A 354 -6.46 5.47 -8.88
CA ALA A 354 -7.23 6.69 -9.13
C ALA A 354 -8.65 6.43 -8.62
N LEU A 355 -8.91 6.77 -7.35
CA LEU A 355 -10.14 6.33 -6.66
C LEU A 355 -11.40 7.02 -7.15
N ASP A 356 -11.26 8.23 -7.69
CA ASP A 356 -12.37 9.06 -8.16
C ASP A 356 -12.57 8.98 -9.69
N GLU A 357 -11.85 8.08 -10.37
CA GLU A 357 -12.07 7.86 -11.81
C GLU A 357 -13.49 7.32 -12.06
N ASP A 358 -14.22 7.90 -13.02
CA ASP A 358 -15.67 7.79 -13.16
C ASP A 358 -16.18 6.76 -14.17
N CYS A 359 -15.32 6.15 -14.96
CA CYS A 359 -15.70 5.21 -16.02
C CYS A 359 -16.41 3.96 -15.49
N LEU A 360 -17.58 3.65 -16.06
CA LEU A 360 -18.38 2.46 -15.71
C LEU A 360 -17.96 1.18 -16.44
N ALA A 361 -16.86 1.18 -17.18
CA ALA A 361 -16.34 -0.02 -17.82
C ALA A 361 -15.90 -1.07 -16.78
N THR A 362 -15.72 -2.31 -17.20
CA THR A 362 -15.33 -3.42 -16.34
C THR A 362 -14.13 -4.19 -16.92
N GLY A 363 -13.24 -4.68 -16.07
CA GLY A 363 -12.11 -5.52 -16.46
C GLY A 363 -10.86 -4.76 -16.87
N VAL A 364 -9.97 -5.38 -17.64
CA VAL A 364 -8.67 -4.82 -18.04
C VAL A 364 -8.77 -4.20 -19.43
N ASP A 365 -8.16 -3.02 -19.60
CA ASP A 365 -8.08 -2.26 -20.87
C ASP A 365 -9.43 -2.10 -21.56
N ALA A 366 -10.49 -1.93 -20.76
CA ALA A 366 -11.85 -1.80 -21.27
C ALA A 366 -11.99 -0.52 -22.09
N PRO A 367 -12.62 -0.59 -23.30
CA PRO A 367 -12.79 0.57 -24.15
C PRO A 367 -13.87 1.52 -23.62
N GLY A 368 -13.75 2.80 -23.93
CA GLY A 368 -14.77 3.80 -23.66
C GLY A 368 -14.55 4.62 -22.39
N CYS A 369 -13.44 4.42 -21.69
CA CYS A 369 -12.99 5.30 -20.62
C CYS A 369 -12.23 6.49 -21.22
N GLY A 370 -12.95 7.42 -21.80
CA GLY A 370 -12.43 8.67 -22.33
C GLY A 370 -13.09 9.84 -21.60
N ASP A 371 -13.26 11.00 -22.26
CA ASP A 371 -13.87 12.20 -21.68
C ASP A 371 -15.32 11.92 -21.21
N ASP A 372 -15.47 11.45 -19.99
CA ASP A 372 -16.75 11.18 -19.30
C ASP A 372 -17.04 12.17 -18.16
N ALA A 373 -16.45 13.35 -18.25
CA ALA A 373 -16.48 14.49 -17.31
C ALA A 373 -17.88 14.92 -16.77
N ALA A 374 -18.91 14.11 -16.95
CA ALA A 374 -20.28 14.40 -16.52
C ALA A 374 -20.80 13.46 -15.41
N SER A 375 -20.02 12.46 -14.97
CA SER A 375 -20.47 11.50 -13.97
C SER A 375 -19.60 11.59 -12.72
N ASP A 376 -20.11 12.13 -11.67
CA ASP A 376 -19.53 12.11 -10.32
C ASP A 376 -19.88 10.73 -9.70
N THR A 377 -19.17 9.67 -10.14
CA THR A 377 -19.48 8.28 -9.76
C THR A 377 -18.43 7.60 -8.90
N SER A 378 -17.18 8.12 -8.85
CA SER A 378 -16.06 7.59 -8.06
C SER A 378 -15.98 6.06 -8.07
N THR A 379 -16.08 5.46 -9.26
CA THR A 379 -16.02 4.00 -9.43
C THR A 379 -14.62 3.47 -9.17
N GLY A 380 -13.61 4.32 -9.42
CA GLY A 380 -12.22 4.06 -9.25
C GLY A 380 -11.54 3.25 -10.35
N ALA A 381 -10.24 3.39 -10.45
CA ALA A 381 -9.38 2.66 -11.40
C ALA A 381 -7.97 2.41 -10.84
N ALA A 382 -7.22 1.55 -11.52
CA ALA A 382 -5.78 1.42 -11.31
C ALA A 382 -5.04 1.33 -12.64
N TYR A 383 -3.78 1.77 -12.63
CA TYR A 383 -2.93 1.86 -13.82
C TYR A 383 -1.58 1.22 -13.57
N VAL A 384 -1.08 0.49 -14.55
CA VAL A 384 0.29 0.00 -14.57
C VAL A 384 1.11 0.77 -15.58
N PHE A 385 2.22 1.34 -15.10
CA PHE A 385 3.26 1.92 -15.92
C PHE A 385 4.50 1.01 -15.92
N VAL A 386 5.13 0.84 -17.07
CA VAL A 386 6.34 0.03 -17.21
C VAL A 386 7.44 0.83 -17.88
N LYS A 387 8.69 0.60 -17.43
CA LYS A 387 9.90 1.18 -18.03
C LYS A 387 10.55 0.17 -18.94
N ASN A 388 10.68 0.50 -20.23
CA ASN A 388 11.38 -0.32 -21.22
C ASN A 388 12.35 0.57 -21.99
N ASN A 389 13.61 0.15 -22.12
CA ASN A 389 14.65 0.92 -22.79
C ASN A 389 14.74 2.38 -22.30
N ASP A 390 14.68 2.57 -20.98
CA ASP A 390 14.68 3.87 -20.29
C ASP A 390 13.46 4.78 -20.56
N GLU A 391 12.43 4.27 -21.21
CA GLU A 391 11.18 4.99 -21.45
C GLU A 391 10.02 4.40 -20.63
N TRP A 392 9.33 5.25 -19.88
CA TRP A 392 8.09 4.90 -19.18
C TRP A 392 6.88 4.99 -20.12
N ARG A 393 5.95 4.05 -19.98
CA ARG A 393 4.67 4.06 -20.71
C ARG A 393 3.59 3.39 -19.86
N GLN A 394 2.34 3.79 -20.03
CA GLN A 394 1.19 3.06 -19.51
C GLN A 394 1.11 1.70 -20.24
N GLN A 395 0.96 0.61 -19.46
CA GLN A 395 0.81 -0.75 -20.01
C GLN A 395 -0.61 -1.27 -19.86
N ALA A 396 -1.30 -0.93 -18.79
CA ALA A 396 -2.63 -1.44 -18.50
C ALA A 396 -3.46 -0.45 -17.69
N PHE A 397 -4.76 -0.56 -17.86
CA PHE A 397 -5.82 0.12 -17.13
C PHE A 397 -6.76 -0.93 -16.53
N PHE A 398 -7.06 -0.84 -15.24
CA PHE A 398 -7.88 -1.82 -14.52
C PHE A 398 -9.14 -1.19 -13.98
N LYS A 399 -10.25 -1.90 -14.15
CA LYS A 399 -11.53 -1.67 -13.49
C LYS A 399 -11.97 -2.96 -12.78
N ALA A 400 -12.81 -2.82 -11.77
CA ALA A 400 -13.48 -3.98 -11.16
C ALA A 400 -14.30 -4.76 -12.20
N SER A 401 -14.43 -6.08 -12.02
CA SER A 401 -15.29 -6.89 -12.89
C SER A 401 -16.79 -6.63 -12.66
N ASN A 402 -17.15 -5.97 -11.55
CA ASN A 402 -18.50 -5.56 -11.18
C ASN A 402 -18.56 -4.05 -10.83
N THR A 403 -17.77 -3.22 -11.50
CA THR A 403 -17.69 -1.77 -11.27
C THR A 403 -19.02 -1.17 -10.85
N GLY A 404 -19.07 -0.63 -9.65
CA GLY A 404 -20.20 0.06 -9.04
C GLY A 404 -19.89 1.53 -8.73
N LYS A 405 -20.95 2.30 -8.48
CA LYS A 405 -20.82 3.72 -8.11
C LYS A 405 -20.32 3.85 -6.68
N ASN A 406 -19.30 4.68 -6.47
CA ASN A 406 -18.63 4.91 -5.17
C ASN A 406 -17.92 3.68 -4.58
N ASP A 407 -17.59 2.70 -5.39
CA ASP A 407 -16.89 1.50 -4.94
C ASP A 407 -15.42 1.74 -4.56
N TRP A 408 -14.82 2.82 -5.07
CA TRP A 408 -13.43 3.23 -4.81
C TRP A 408 -12.39 2.15 -5.18
N PHE A 409 -12.57 1.51 -6.34
CA PHE A 409 -11.57 0.56 -6.84
C PHE A 409 -10.22 1.26 -7.04
N GLY A 410 -9.15 0.69 -6.50
CA GLY A 410 -7.81 1.28 -6.56
C GLY A 410 -7.50 2.27 -5.44
N SER A 411 -8.39 2.45 -4.44
CA SER A 411 -8.12 3.25 -3.23
C SER A 411 -6.91 2.74 -2.44
N ARG A 412 -6.64 1.43 -2.55
CA ARG A 412 -5.45 0.72 -2.06
C ARG A 412 -4.92 -0.18 -3.15
N ILE A 413 -3.65 -0.54 -3.07
CA ILE A 413 -3.02 -1.43 -4.05
C ILE A 413 -1.86 -2.19 -3.43
N ALA A 414 -1.61 -3.40 -3.92
CA ALA A 414 -0.37 -4.11 -3.64
C ALA A 414 0.17 -4.72 -4.95
N LEU A 415 1.49 -4.69 -5.10
CA LEU A 415 2.22 -5.22 -6.25
C LEU A 415 3.27 -6.22 -5.75
N SER A 416 3.37 -7.39 -6.39
CA SER A 416 4.46 -8.34 -6.12
C SER A 416 5.82 -7.79 -6.57
N GLY A 417 6.89 -8.28 -5.97
CA GLY A 417 8.25 -7.83 -6.26
C GLY A 417 8.65 -8.04 -7.73
N ASP A 418 8.18 -9.12 -8.36
CA ASP A 418 8.39 -9.38 -9.80
C ASP A 418 7.49 -8.54 -10.73
N GLY A 419 6.59 -7.74 -10.17
CA GLY A 419 5.66 -6.90 -10.90
C GLY A 419 4.57 -7.66 -11.67
N ASN A 420 4.30 -8.95 -11.35
CA ASN A 420 3.40 -9.79 -12.13
C ASN A 420 2.08 -10.16 -11.42
N THR A 421 1.94 -9.84 -10.14
CA THR A 421 0.71 -10.02 -9.38
C THR A 421 0.30 -8.71 -8.74
N VAL A 422 -0.96 -8.31 -8.90
CA VAL A 422 -1.53 -7.14 -8.23
C VAL A 422 -2.77 -7.54 -7.44
N ALA A 423 -2.94 -6.94 -6.28
CA ALA A 423 -4.17 -6.97 -5.50
C ALA A 423 -4.72 -5.55 -5.41
N ILE A 424 -5.93 -5.34 -5.88
CA ILE A 424 -6.57 -4.03 -5.99
C ILE A 424 -7.90 -4.09 -5.24
N PRO A 425 -8.01 -3.48 -4.06
CA PRO A 425 -9.27 -3.33 -3.34
C PRO A 425 -10.27 -2.40 -4.05
N SER A 426 -11.53 -2.69 -3.80
CA SER A 426 -12.69 -1.83 -3.94
C SER A 426 -13.32 -1.77 -2.55
N GLN A 427 -12.87 -0.80 -1.75
CA GLN A 427 -13.10 -0.79 -0.30
C GLN A 427 -14.58 -0.65 0.06
N LEU A 428 -15.37 0.03 -0.78
CA LEU A 428 -16.78 0.31 -0.57
C LEU A 428 -17.70 -0.55 -1.45
N GLU A 429 -17.20 -1.64 -2.04
CA GLU A 429 -17.99 -2.56 -2.88
C GLU A 429 -19.08 -3.24 -2.05
N ASP A 430 -20.32 -3.32 -2.58
CA ASP A 430 -21.57 -3.56 -1.85
C ASP A 430 -22.08 -5.02 -1.87
N SER A 431 -21.35 -5.98 -2.47
CA SER A 431 -21.83 -7.37 -2.57
C SER A 431 -21.80 -8.09 -1.21
N ASN A 432 -22.84 -8.88 -0.94
CA ASN A 432 -22.90 -9.78 0.23
C ASN A 432 -22.18 -11.12 0.02
N ALA A 433 -21.48 -11.31 -1.09
CA ALA A 433 -20.69 -12.51 -1.37
C ALA A 433 -19.68 -12.80 -0.24
N LYS A 434 -19.30 -14.06 -0.08
CA LYS A 434 -18.31 -14.51 0.90
C LYS A 434 -17.25 -15.38 0.25
N GLY A 435 -16.01 -15.26 0.70
CA GLY A 435 -14.89 -16.06 0.22
C GLY A 435 -14.47 -15.69 -1.20
N ILE A 436 -14.16 -16.70 -2.04
CA ILE A 436 -13.51 -16.50 -3.33
C ILE A 436 -14.50 -16.73 -4.47
N ASN A 437 -14.52 -15.79 -5.45
CA ASN A 437 -15.34 -15.88 -6.67
C ASN A 437 -16.84 -16.09 -6.40
N GLY A 438 -17.35 -15.46 -5.33
CA GLY A 438 -18.79 -15.45 -5.03
C GLY A 438 -19.59 -14.61 -6.02
N ASP A 439 -20.91 -14.46 -5.77
CA ASP A 439 -21.79 -13.65 -6.62
C ASP A 439 -21.50 -12.16 -6.45
N GLN A 440 -20.96 -11.54 -7.49
CA GLN A 440 -20.58 -10.13 -7.54
C GLN A 440 -21.74 -9.22 -8.02
N LYS A 441 -22.92 -9.77 -8.31
CA LYS A 441 -23.99 -9.02 -9.02
C LYS A 441 -25.04 -8.43 -8.09
N ASN A 442 -24.87 -8.58 -6.80
CA ASN A 442 -25.78 -8.04 -5.81
C ASN A 442 -25.10 -6.91 -5.01
N ASP A 443 -25.88 -5.95 -4.53
CA ASP A 443 -25.46 -4.81 -3.71
C ASP A 443 -26.21 -4.87 -2.37
N GLU A 444 -26.20 -6.05 -1.72
CA GLU A 444 -27.00 -6.34 -0.52
C GLU A 444 -26.22 -6.12 0.80
N ALA A 445 -24.94 -5.74 0.74
CA ALA A 445 -24.09 -5.49 1.90
C ALA A 445 -23.26 -4.20 1.69
N THR A 446 -23.87 -3.05 1.98
CA THR A 446 -23.27 -1.72 1.83
C THR A 446 -21.87 -1.65 2.44
N GLU A 447 -20.89 -1.14 1.66
CA GLU A 447 -19.51 -0.92 2.07
C GLU A 447 -18.83 -2.18 2.68
N ALA A 448 -19.21 -3.36 2.19
CA ALA A 448 -18.62 -4.61 2.67
C ALA A 448 -17.17 -4.80 2.20
N GLY A 449 -16.84 -4.23 1.05
CA GLY A 449 -15.51 -4.23 0.42
C GLY A 449 -15.13 -5.53 -0.27
N ALA A 450 -14.26 -5.43 -1.27
CA ALA A 450 -13.74 -6.56 -2.04
C ALA A 450 -12.29 -6.33 -2.47
N ILE A 451 -11.59 -7.40 -2.85
CA ILE A 451 -10.25 -7.31 -3.47
C ILE A 451 -10.26 -8.09 -4.78
N PHE A 452 -9.73 -7.48 -5.82
CA PHE A 452 -9.53 -8.09 -7.13
C PHE A 452 -8.05 -8.42 -7.31
N VAL A 453 -7.76 -9.68 -7.59
CA VAL A 453 -6.39 -10.15 -7.84
C VAL A 453 -6.22 -10.36 -9.32
N PHE A 454 -5.17 -9.74 -9.90
CA PHE A 454 -4.82 -9.93 -11.31
C PHE A 454 -3.39 -10.46 -11.41
N THR A 455 -3.14 -11.21 -12.49
CA THR A 455 -1.82 -11.73 -12.82
C THR A 455 -1.44 -11.38 -14.25
N ARG A 456 -0.12 -11.20 -14.49
CA ARG A 456 0.44 -10.83 -15.79
C ARG A 456 1.19 -12.00 -16.42
N ALA A 457 0.91 -12.26 -17.70
CA ALA A 457 1.69 -13.16 -18.56
C ALA A 457 2.24 -12.37 -19.75
N GLY A 458 3.55 -12.11 -19.77
CA GLY A 458 4.15 -11.19 -20.71
C GLY A 458 3.66 -9.75 -20.49
N THR A 459 2.87 -9.21 -21.43
CA THR A 459 2.25 -7.88 -21.31
C THR A 459 0.74 -7.94 -21.02
N THR A 460 0.16 -9.14 -20.97
CA THR A 460 -1.29 -9.33 -20.83
C THR A 460 -1.67 -9.58 -19.38
N TRP A 461 -2.56 -8.77 -18.85
CA TRP A 461 -3.14 -8.92 -17.53
C TRP A 461 -4.48 -9.65 -17.58
N SER A 462 -4.76 -10.46 -16.58
CA SER A 462 -6.04 -11.15 -16.42
C SER A 462 -6.42 -11.23 -14.95
N GLN A 463 -7.73 -11.12 -14.66
CA GLN A 463 -8.23 -11.31 -13.31
C GLN A 463 -8.11 -12.77 -12.92
N LEU A 464 -7.45 -13.03 -11.78
CA LEU A 464 -7.32 -14.34 -11.17
C LEU A 464 -8.49 -14.64 -10.23
N ALA A 465 -8.87 -13.67 -9.41
CA ALA A 465 -9.91 -13.86 -8.42
C ALA A 465 -10.61 -12.55 -8.02
N TYR A 466 -11.86 -12.70 -7.61
CA TYR A 466 -12.63 -11.78 -6.79
C TYR A 466 -12.65 -12.34 -5.35
N VAL A 467 -12.25 -11.54 -4.38
CA VAL A 467 -12.00 -11.98 -3.00
C VAL A 467 -12.83 -11.16 -2.03
N LYS A 468 -13.58 -11.85 -1.18
CA LYS A 468 -14.31 -11.30 -0.03
C LYS A 468 -13.80 -11.96 1.25
N SER A 469 -14.01 -11.34 2.39
CA SER A 469 -13.82 -11.97 3.68
C SER A 469 -14.77 -13.16 3.86
N SER A 470 -14.35 -14.17 4.64
CA SER A 470 -15.17 -15.38 4.89
C SER A 470 -16.42 -15.11 5.73
N ASN A 471 -16.43 -14.02 6.51
CA ASN A 471 -17.55 -13.60 7.38
C ASN A 471 -18.20 -12.28 6.93
N ASN A 472 -17.94 -11.86 5.70
CA ASN A 472 -18.36 -10.60 5.08
C ASN A 472 -19.73 -10.09 5.51
N LYS A 473 -19.81 -8.82 5.89
CA LYS A 473 -21.00 -8.05 6.27
C LYS A 473 -20.93 -6.63 5.74
N ALA A 474 -22.06 -5.93 5.79
CA ALA A 474 -22.11 -4.50 5.52
C ALA A 474 -21.18 -3.74 6.49
N PHE A 475 -20.49 -2.73 5.98
CA PHE A 475 -19.55 -1.85 6.67
C PHE A 475 -18.27 -2.52 7.19
N ASP A 476 -17.98 -3.76 6.79
CA ASP A 476 -16.70 -4.41 7.11
C ASP A 476 -15.51 -3.73 6.42
N GLU A 477 -15.72 -3.09 5.26
CA GLU A 477 -14.70 -2.43 4.44
C GLU A 477 -13.48 -3.33 4.20
N PHE A 478 -13.72 -4.58 3.78
CA PHE A 478 -12.67 -5.52 3.45
C PHE A 478 -11.81 -4.99 2.28
N GLY A 479 -10.51 -4.90 2.49
CA GLY A 479 -9.57 -4.23 1.58
C GLY A 479 -9.18 -2.81 2.03
N SER A 480 -9.55 -2.40 3.26
CA SER A 480 -9.10 -1.14 3.88
C SER A 480 -7.57 -1.02 4.00
N SER A 481 -6.85 -2.11 3.93
CA SER A 481 -5.42 -2.20 3.68
C SER A 481 -5.09 -3.53 2.98
N VAL A 482 -4.02 -3.58 2.19
CA VAL A 482 -3.60 -4.78 1.48
C VAL A 482 -2.07 -4.85 1.33
N ALA A 483 -1.50 -6.03 1.50
CA ALA A 483 -0.07 -6.28 1.29
C ALA A 483 0.14 -7.63 0.58
N LEU A 484 1.14 -7.70 -0.29
CA LEU A 484 1.59 -8.90 -0.98
C LEU A 484 3.03 -9.25 -0.60
N THR A 485 3.33 -10.54 -0.50
CA THR A 485 4.73 -10.99 -0.48
C THR A 485 5.42 -10.71 -1.82
N ARG A 486 6.75 -10.67 -1.82
CA ARG A 486 7.52 -10.43 -3.05
C ARG A 486 7.24 -11.41 -4.17
N ASP A 487 7.05 -12.68 -3.83
CA ASP A 487 6.70 -13.73 -4.78
C ASP A 487 5.22 -13.71 -5.21
N GLY A 488 4.43 -12.76 -4.71
CA GLY A 488 2.99 -12.63 -4.98
C GLY A 488 2.13 -13.79 -4.48
N ARG A 489 2.67 -14.66 -3.60
CA ARG A 489 2.00 -15.90 -3.20
C ARG A 489 1.25 -15.83 -1.86
N THR A 490 1.43 -14.75 -1.13
CA THR A 490 0.67 -14.49 0.10
C THR A 490 0.15 -13.06 0.07
N MET A 491 -1.14 -12.90 0.31
CA MET A 491 -1.82 -11.62 0.48
C MET A 491 -2.33 -11.52 1.92
N ALA A 492 -2.13 -10.36 2.55
CA ALA A 492 -2.77 -9.99 3.80
C ALA A 492 -3.67 -8.79 3.55
N ALA A 493 -4.89 -8.82 4.07
CA ALA A 493 -5.92 -7.80 3.84
C ALA A 493 -6.66 -7.44 5.11
N GLY A 494 -6.81 -6.15 5.36
CA GLY A 494 -7.57 -5.59 6.48
C GLY A 494 -9.06 -5.49 6.17
N ALA A 495 -9.87 -5.55 7.22
CA ALA A 495 -11.29 -5.21 7.24
C ALA A 495 -11.54 -4.40 8.52
N ARG A 496 -11.56 -3.07 8.39
CA ARG A 496 -11.55 -2.18 9.57
C ARG A 496 -12.81 -2.25 10.39
N GLY A 497 -13.95 -2.42 9.73
CA GLY A 497 -15.25 -2.48 10.33
C GLY A 497 -15.66 -3.88 10.80
N GLU A 498 -14.77 -4.88 10.74
CA GLU A 498 -15.09 -6.23 11.20
C GLU A 498 -15.32 -6.28 12.72
N ASP A 499 -16.46 -6.83 13.16
CA ASP A 499 -17.06 -6.65 14.50
C ASP A 499 -16.73 -7.74 15.52
N SER A 500 -15.93 -8.75 15.16
CA SER A 500 -15.71 -9.89 16.06
C SER A 500 -14.85 -9.51 17.27
N ASN A 501 -15.29 -9.93 18.46
CA ASN A 501 -14.51 -9.87 19.70
C ASN A 501 -13.54 -11.06 19.86
N ALA A 502 -13.28 -11.79 18.77
CA ALA A 502 -12.25 -12.83 18.76
C ALA A 502 -10.88 -12.23 19.07
N LYS A 503 -9.97 -13.03 19.60
CA LYS A 503 -8.60 -12.61 19.95
C LYS A 503 -7.58 -13.55 19.31
N GLY A 504 -6.45 -13.01 18.86
CA GLY A 504 -5.35 -13.78 18.31
C GLY A 504 -5.64 -14.37 16.94
N VAL A 505 -5.34 -15.64 16.72
CA VAL A 505 -5.37 -16.30 15.41
C VAL A 505 -6.51 -17.29 15.31
N ASN A 506 -7.27 -17.23 14.19
CA ASN A 506 -8.36 -18.16 13.86
C ASN A 506 -9.44 -18.28 14.95
N GLY A 507 -9.77 -17.17 15.62
CA GLY A 507 -10.85 -17.09 16.59
C GLY A 507 -12.25 -17.19 15.94
N ASN A 508 -13.29 -16.98 16.74
CA ASN A 508 -14.68 -17.05 16.28
C ASN A 508 -15.06 -15.82 15.44
N GLN A 509 -15.14 -15.98 14.14
CA GLN A 509 -15.51 -14.91 13.18
C GLN A 509 -17.00 -14.57 13.16
N ASN A 510 -17.84 -15.35 13.83
CA ASN A 510 -19.30 -15.12 13.87
C ASN A 510 -19.74 -14.26 15.07
N ASP A 511 -18.82 -13.89 15.93
CA ASP A 511 -19.06 -12.93 17.01
C ASP A 511 -19.18 -11.52 16.42
N THR A 512 -20.09 -10.70 16.92
CA THR A 512 -20.34 -9.33 16.45
C THR A 512 -20.46 -8.37 17.63
N SER A 513 -19.74 -8.66 18.71
CA SER A 513 -19.89 -7.90 19.97
C SER A 513 -18.84 -6.81 20.18
N ALA A 514 -17.93 -6.61 19.21
CA ALA A 514 -16.90 -5.58 19.25
C ALA A 514 -16.92 -4.77 17.95
N ASP A 515 -17.85 -3.84 17.84
CA ASP A 515 -18.09 -2.96 16.70
C ASP A 515 -16.79 -2.26 16.25
N GLU A 516 -16.49 -2.29 14.94
CA GLU A 516 -15.27 -1.70 14.33
C GLU A 516 -13.95 -2.12 15.02
N ALA A 517 -13.87 -3.31 15.60
CA ALA A 517 -12.62 -3.79 16.18
C ALA A 517 -11.53 -4.08 15.14
N GLY A 518 -11.96 -4.41 13.92
CA GLY A 518 -11.12 -4.70 12.77
C GLY A 518 -10.50 -6.10 12.78
N ALA A 519 -10.15 -6.60 11.61
CA ALA A 519 -9.52 -7.90 11.41
C ALA A 519 -8.52 -7.89 10.23
N VAL A 520 -7.64 -8.89 10.20
CA VAL A 520 -6.78 -9.16 9.04
C VAL A 520 -6.97 -10.59 8.57
N PHE A 521 -7.19 -10.75 7.27
CA PHE A 521 -7.32 -12.03 6.59
C PHE A 521 -6.06 -12.32 5.77
N VAL A 522 -5.56 -13.54 5.83
CA VAL A 522 -4.39 -13.96 5.06
C VAL A 522 -4.79 -14.99 4.02
N PHE A 523 -4.35 -14.77 2.79
CA PHE A 523 -4.67 -15.63 1.65
C PHE A 523 -3.38 -16.20 1.02
N ALA A 524 -3.42 -17.46 0.63
CA ALA A 524 -2.44 -18.07 -0.26
C ALA A 524 -2.89 -17.86 -1.71
N ILE A 525 -1.98 -17.46 -2.58
CA ILE A 525 -2.18 -17.25 -4.01
C ILE A 525 -1.30 -18.26 -4.75
N THR A 526 -1.90 -19.04 -5.65
CA THR A 526 -1.21 -19.88 -6.61
C THR A 526 -1.44 -19.29 -7.99
N PRO A 527 -0.45 -18.62 -8.60
CA PRO A 527 -0.59 -18.09 -9.95
C PRO A 527 -0.84 -19.20 -10.98
N PRO A 528 -1.49 -18.92 -12.13
CA PRO A 528 -1.60 -19.85 -13.23
C PRO A 528 -0.22 -20.33 -13.70
N ALA A 529 -0.12 -21.58 -14.15
CA ALA A 529 1.14 -22.09 -14.71
C ALA A 529 1.55 -21.27 -15.95
N GLY A 530 2.80 -20.78 -15.97
CA GLY A 530 3.32 -19.92 -17.04
C GLY A 530 3.34 -18.42 -16.73
N THR A 531 2.87 -17.99 -15.56
CA THR A 531 3.01 -16.62 -15.04
C THR A 531 4.25 -16.48 -14.14
N GLY A 532 5.23 -17.33 -14.25
CA GLY A 532 6.45 -17.28 -13.45
C GLY A 532 7.62 -16.67 -14.21
N SER A 533 8.44 -15.94 -13.50
CA SER A 533 9.67 -15.23 -13.89
C SER A 533 10.47 -15.90 -15.00
N ASN A 534 10.80 -15.13 -16.03
CA ASN A 534 12.00 -15.37 -16.83
C ASN A 534 13.25 -14.96 -16.04
#